data_167c534f3c02079428f0e7eb072fa929
#
_entry.id   167c534f3c02079428f0e7eb072fa929
#
_cell.length_a   1.000
_cell.length_b   1.000
_cell.length_c   1.000
_cell.angle_alpha   90.00
_cell.angle_beta   90.00
_cell.angle_gamma   90.00
#
_symmetry.space_group_name_H-M   'P 1'
#
loop_
_entity.id
_entity.type
_entity.pdbx_description
1 polymer ?
#
loop_
_entity_poly.entity_id
_entity_poly.type
_entity_poly.pdbx_seq_one_letter_code
_entity_poly.pdbx_strand_id
1 'polypeptide(L)'
;MSANKDKQQQDLDRKIEVLPFFAIKYFETYRGTLQENTVNSYISDIKEFLFWLSREGFSPSEDIRDMDVTVLNDLHLEDVSDYKNYLLSQKNKDDQPLAVTTVNRKLSALKSLFNYLIKSSDRKTRKPYIERNVMAQLPLLKDGNTEDTRVESIQNNILIEEEISLFRKFVYDGFSESDEAKDNKRVLSRWRQNRERDTAIISLLLGTGLRIAELEGITLKDLDIKARKIKVIRKGGEKRSVSYSKVAHKDLMNYLEIRSQRYGATKDETALFLVLYRDQAKSMTKRAMQKMIEKYAEAFGKPQVTAHKLRHSFATNHIKKVNSIPILQKILNHKDPATTMIYSKVFESEIQESIDKADS
;
A
#
# COMPACT_ATOMS: atom_id res chain seq x y z
N MET A 1 -7.90 0.30 21.45
CA MET A 1 -7.78 1.00 20.14
C MET A 1 -7.49 2.51 20.31
N SER A 2 -8.04 3.21 21.29
CA SER A 2 -7.79 4.64 21.57
C SER A 2 -6.33 4.95 21.87
N ALA A 3 -5.71 4.31 22.85
CA ALA A 3 -4.34 4.61 23.29
C ALA A 3 -3.25 4.48 22.19
N ASN A 4 -3.45 3.61 21.21
CA ASN A 4 -2.49 3.44 20.11
C ASN A 4 -2.64 4.54 19.04
N LYS A 5 -3.88 5.00 18.81
CA LYS A 5 -4.15 6.16 17.95
C LYS A 5 -3.63 7.45 18.57
N ASP A 6 -3.82 7.62 19.89
CA ASP A 6 -3.34 8.81 20.60
C ASP A 6 -1.81 8.88 20.57
N LYS A 7 -1.11 7.75 20.72
CA LYS A 7 0.35 7.68 20.60
C LYS A 7 0.85 7.97 19.19
N GLN A 8 0.16 7.44 18.16
CA GLN A 8 0.49 7.73 16.75
C GLN A 8 0.27 9.20 16.42
N GLN A 9 -0.81 9.79 16.92
CA GLN A 9 -1.09 11.22 16.73
C GLN A 9 -0.03 12.10 17.40
N GLN A 10 0.38 11.78 18.63
CA GLN A 10 1.44 12.48 19.34
C GLN A 10 2.80 12.39 18.61
N ASP A 11 3.14 11.23 18.03
CA ASP A 11 4.35 11.07 17.21
C ASP A 11 4.31 11.95 15.96
N LEU A 12 3.14 12.03 15.34
CA LEU A 12 2.92 12.87 14.16
C LEU A 12 3.05 14.36 14.50
N ASP A 13 2.43 14.80 15.60
CA ASP A 13 2.48 16.19 16.06
C ASP A 13 3.93 16.62 16.35
N ARG A 14 4.72 15.77 17.03
CA ARG A 14 6.16 16.02 17.24
C ARG A 14 6.96 16.16 15.95
N LYS A 15 6.64 15.38 14.92
CA LYS A 15 7.31 15.48 13.62
C LYS A 15 6.95 16.77 12.88
N ILE A 16 5.75 17.28 13.07
CA ILE A 16 5.29 18.54 12.49
C ILE A 16 5.93 19.74 13.20
N GLU A 17 6.06 19.70 14.53
CA GLU A 17 6.63 20.79 15.35
C GLU A 17 8.07 21.18 14.99
N VAL A 18 8.83 20.30 14.33
CA VAL A 18 10.20 20.59 13.88
C VAL A 18 10.27 21.23 12.50
N LEU A 19 9.14 21.58 11.91
CA LEU A 19 9.04 22.26 10.62
C LEU A 19 8.87 23.78 10.82
N PRO A 20 9.17 24.62 9.80
CA PRO A 20 8.88 26.05 9.85
C PRO A 20 7.38 26.32 9.90
N PHE A 21 7.04 27.50 10.44
CA PHE A 21 5.65 27.92 10.70
C PHE A 21 4.70 27.69 9.54
N PHE A 22 5.11 28.03 8.32
CA PHE A 22 4.26 27.88 7.13
C PHE A 22 3.94 26.40 6.80
N ALA A 23 4.89 25.51 7.05
CA ALA A 23 4.68 24.07 6.84
C ALA A 23 3.84 23.47 7.97
N ILE A 24 4.00 23.93 9.23
CA ILE A 24 3.10 23.56 10.34
C ILE A 24 1.65 23.94 9.97
N LYS A 25 1.41 25.16 9.48
CA LYS A 25 0.08 25.63 9.06
C LYS A 25 -0.52 24.80 7.92
N TYR A 26 0.31 24.35 6.99
CA TYR A 26 -0.11 23.41 5.95
C TYR A 26 -0.67 22.11 6.56
N PHE A 27 0.05 21.47 7.46
CA PHE A 27 -0.39 20.21 8.07
C PHE A 27 -1.60 20.40 9.00
N GLU A 28 -1.67 21.51 9.75
CA GLU A 28 -2.85 21.87 10.55
C GLU A 28 -4.11 22.00 9.68
N THR A 29 -4.00 22.67 8.53
CA THR A 29 -5.13 22.90 7.61
C THR A 29 -5.62 21.60 6.99
N TYR A 30 -4.72 20.69 6.66
CA TYR A 30 -5.08 19.41 6.06
C TYR A 30 -5.25 18.26 7.08
N ARG A 31 -5.26 18.58 8.37
CA ARG A 31 -5.55 17.62 9.45
C ARG A 31 -6.92 16.97 9.22
N GLY A 32 -6.95 15.63 9.20
CA GLY A 32 -8.16 14.85 8.91
C GLY A 32 -8.55 14.73 7.42
N THR A 33 -7.98 15.55 6.53
CA THR A 33 -8.18 15.44 5.08
C THR A 33 -7.16 14.49 4.45
N LEU A 34 -5.89 14.64 4.82
CA LEU A 34 -4.83 13.75 4.39
C LEU A 34 -4.79 12.50 5.28
N GLN A 35 -4.49 11.37 4.67
CA GLN A 35 -4.27 10.14 5.44
C GLN A 35 -2.94 10.18 6.18
N GLU A 36 -2.89 9.57 7.35
CA GLU A 36 -1.73 9.55 8.25
C GLU A 36 -0.43 9.10 7.54
N ASN A 37 -0.47 8.04 6.74
CA ASN A 37 0.69 7.60 5.96
C ASN A 37 1.13 8.65 4.92
N THR A 38 0.19 9.38 4.32
CA THR A 38 0.48 10.47 3.38
C THR A 38 1.13 11.63 4.13
N VAL A 39 0.59 12.00 5.30
CA VAL A 39 1.14 13.06 6.15
C VAL A 39 2.57 12.71 6.56
N ASN A 40 2.84 11.48 7.06
CA ASN A 40 4.18 11.04 7.43
C ASN A 40 5.17 11.11 6.27
N SER A 41 4.74 10.71 5.06
CA SER A 41 5.58 10.81 3.85
C SER A 41 5.85 12.27 3.48
N TYR A 42 4.83 13.11 3.50
CA TYR A 42 4.94 14.52 3.14
C TYR A 42 5.79 15.31 4.15
N ILE A 43 5.70 15.02 5.45
CA ILE A 43 6.60 15.60 6.46
C ILE A 43 8.06 15.30 6.09
N SER A 44 8.38 14.04 5.79
CA SER A 44 9.74 13.63 5.44
C SER A 44 10.22 14.30 4.15
N ASP A 45 9.35 14.35 3.12
CA ASP A 45 9.69 14.93 1.82
C ASP A 45 9.87 16.44 1.87
N ILE A 46 8.99 17.14 2.59
CA ILE A 46 9.08 18.59 2.80
C ILE A 46 10.32 18.92 3.63
N LYS A 47 10.57 18.17 4.71
CA LYS A 47 11.74 18.34 5.57
C LYS A 47 13.04 18.19 4.78
N GLU A 48 13.14 17.18 3.93
CA GLU A 48 14.30 16.93 3.07
C GLU A 48 14.55 18.11 2.10
N PHE A 49 13.49 18.66 1.51
CA PHE A 49 13.59 19.82 0.63
C PHE A 49 14.08 21.08 1.37
N LEU A 50 13.53 21.35 2.55
CA LEU A 50 13.91 22.50 3.37
C LEU A 50 15.38 22.39 3.85
N PHE A 51 15.84 21.20 4.21
CA PHE A 51 17.25 20.96 4.51
C PHE A 51 18.14 21.14 3.28
N TRP A 52 17.70 20.73 2.10
CA TRP A 52 18.43 20.97 0.87
C TRP A 52 18.55 22.48 0.58
N LEU A 53 17.47 23.24 0.72
CA LEU A 53 17.50 24.70 0.56
C LEU A 53 18.48 25.38 1.56
N SER A 54 18.47 24.98 2.83
CA SER A 54 19.40 25.49 3.82
C SER A 54 20.85 25.19 3.45
N ARG A 55 21.13 23.94 3.06
CA ARG A 55 22.49 23.51 2.68
C ARG A 55 23.02 24.20 1.42
N GLU A 56 22.17 24.45 0.45
CA GLU A 56 22.53 25.17 -0.80
C GLU A 56 22.58 26.70 -0.61
N GLY A 57 22.35 27.23 0.62
CA GLY A 57 22.50 28.64 0.93
C GLY A 57 21.30 29.52 0.61
N PHE A 58 20.14 28.94 0.28
CA PHE A 58 18.90 29.70 0.05
C PHE A 58 18.32 30.29 1.33
N SER A 59 18.65 29.74 2.50
CA SER A 59 18.21 30.23 3.81
C SER A 59 19.39 30.75 4.61
N PRO A 60 19.25 31.92 5.27
CA PRO A 60 20.28 32.44 6.17
C PRO A 60 20.42 31.62 7.48
N SER A 61 19.38 30.80 7.83
CA SER A 61 19.39 29.96 9.01
C SER A 61 19.70 28.52 8.64
N GLU A 62 20.58 27.89 9.44
CA GLU A 62 20.83 26.45 9.36
C GLU A 62 19.67 25.62 9.93
N ASP A 63 18.94 26.18 10.91
CA ASP A 63 17.75 25.53 11.44
C ASP A 63 16.53 25.78 10.57
N ILE A 64 16.01 24.72 9.99
CA ILE A 64 14.83 24.81 9.11
C ILE A 64 13.59 25.36 9.82
N ARG A 65 13.52 25.31 11.16
CA ARG A 65 12.40 25.85 11.94
C ARG A 65 12.30 27.37 11.81
N ASP A 66 13.43 28.03 11.63
CA ASP A 66 13.54 29.48 11.52
C ASP A 66 13.47 29.96 10.07
N MET A 67 13.28 29.04 9.11
CA MET A 67 13.19 29.39 7.68
C MET A 67 11.94 30.23 7.42
N ASP A 68 12.15 31.44 6.88
CA ASP A 68 11.06 32.30 6.48
C ASP A 68 10.44 31.84 5.14
N VAL A 69 9.15 32.07 4.97
CA VAL A 69 8.41 31.68 3.76
C VAL A 69 8.88 32.45 2.52
N THR A 70 9.51 33.60 2.68
CA THR A 70 10.10 34.39 1.57
C THR A 70 11.14 33.59 0.80
N VAL A 71 11.88 32.69 1.45
CA VAL A 71 12.81 31.77 0.78
C VAL A 71 12.10 30.99 -0.34
N LEU A 72 10.86 30.52 -0.10
CA LEU A 72 10.10 29.79 -1.11
C LEU A 72 9.51 30.70 -2.19
N ASN A 73 9.23 31.96 -1.87
CA ASN A 73 8.73 32.95 -2.81
C ASN A 73 9.79 33.37 -3.82
N ASP A 74 11.05 33.39 -3.40
CA ASP A 74 12.20 33.87 -4.19
C ASP A 74 12.77 32.79 -5.12
N LEU A 75 12.36 31.52 -4.97
CA LEU A 75 12.83 30.43 -5.82
C LEU A 75 12.43 30.61 -7.29
N HIS A 76 13.37 30.30 -8.18
CA HIS A 76 13.18 30.22 -9.63
C HIS A 76 12.95 28.77 -10.08
N LEU A 77 12.55 28.61 -11.37
CA LEU A 77 12.34 27.28 -11.96
C LEU A 77 13.63 26.45 -11.99
N GLU A 78 14.75 27.13 -12.19
CA GLU A 78 16.09 26.52 -12.17
C GLU A 78 16.36 25.88 -10.81
N ASP A 79 16.09 26.57 -9.70
CA ASP A 79 16.36 26.09 -8.34
C ASP A 79 15.56 24.80 -8.03
N VAL A 80 14.27 24.77 -8.36
CA VAL A 80 13.46 23.56 -8.17
C VAL A 80 13.81 22.46 -9.16
N SER A 81 14.38 22.80 -10.33
CA SER A 81 14.93 21.83 -11.27
C SER A 81 16.23 21.22 -10.73
N ASP A 82 17.07 22.02 -10.07
CA ASP A 82 18.27 21.52 -9.39
C ASP A 82 17.92 20.58 -8.24
N TYR A 83 16.89 20.89 -7.46
CA TYR A 83 16.39 19.94 -6.46
C TYR A 83 15.91 18.64 -7.09
N LYS A 84 15.19 18.69 -8.21
CA LYS A 84 14.79 17.47 -8.94
C LYS A 84 16.02 16.67 -9.39
N ASN A 85 17.06 17.33 -9.92
CA ASN A 85 18.31 16.68 -10.33
C ASN A 85 19.07 16.10 -9.14
N TYR A 86 19.09 16.79 -8.00
CA TYR A 86 19.58 16.28 -6.73
C TYR A 86 18.86 14.98 -6.34
N LEU A 87 17.53 14.93 -6.41
CA LEU A 87 16.77 13.71 -6.12
C LEU A 87 17.13 12.55 -7.07
N LEU A 88 17.35 12.84 -8.35
CA LEU A 88 17.74 11.83 -9.34
C LEU A 88 19.15 11.28 -9.11
N SER A 89 20.05 12.06 -8.51
CA SER A 89 21.40 11.63 -8.14
C SER A 89 21.43 10.82 -6.84
N GLN A 90 20.34 10.84 -6.04
CA GLN A 90 20.28 10.10 -4.78
C GLN A 90 20.08 8.61 -5.02
N LYS A 91 20.63 7.81 -4.13
CA LYS A 91 20.50 6.35 -4.12
C LYS A 91 19.62 5.89 -2.95
N ASN A 92 18.98 4.76 -3.14
CA ASN A 92 18.24 4.07 -2.08
C ASN A 92 19.21 3.26 -1.16
N LYS A 93 18.66 2.53 -0.20
CA LYS A 93 19.44 1.70 0.75
C LYS A 93 20.21 0.55 0.08
N ASP A 94 19.81 0.18 -1.11
CA ASP A 94 20.41 -0.91 -1.90
C ASP A 94 21.38 -0.36 -2.96
N ASP A 95 21.86 0.89 -2.78
CA ASP A 95 22.79 1.62 -3.68
C ASP A 95 22.26 1.79 -5.12
N GLN A 96 20.93 1.68 -5.30
CA GLN A 96 20.30 1.89 -6.60
C GLN A 96 19.73 3.31 -6.70
N PRO A 97 19.69 3.94 -7.90
CA PRO A 97 19.02 5.23 -8.09
C PRO A 97 17.60 5.23 -7.57
N LEU A 98 17.13 6.38 -7.08
CA LEU A 98 15.73 6.51 -6.67
C LEU A 98 14.80 6.25 -7.86
N ALA A 99 13.78 5.41 -7.64
CA ALA A 99 12.76 5.17 -8.66
C ALA A 99 12.02 6.46 -9.02
N VAL A 100 11.68 6.63 -10.30
CA VAL A 100 10.90 7.77 -10.83
C VAL A 100 9.62 8.02 -10.01
N THR A 101 8.95 6.96 -9.60
CA THR A 101 7.74 7.06 -8.75
C THR A 101 8.05 7.65 -7.38
N THR A 102 9.22 7.38 -6.80
CA THR A 102 9.66 7.97 -5.53
C THR A 102 9.97 9.45 -5.69
N VAL A 103 10.70 9.84 -6.74
CA VAL A 103 10.99 11.24 -7.06
C VAL A 103 9.69 12.01 -7.29
N ASN A 104 8.78 11.49 -8.12
CA ASN A 104 7.48 12.10 -8.39
C ASN A 104 6.61 12.25 -7.13
N ARG A 105 6.66 11.29 -6.20
CA ARG A 105 5.97 11.40 -4.90
C ARG A 105 6.52 12.57 -4.07
N LYS A 106 7.86 12.71 -3.99
CA LYS A 106 8.52 13.82 -3.29
C LYS A 106 8.14 15.17 -3.91
N LEU A 107 8.21 15.30 -5.23
CA LEU A 107 7.80 16.52 -5.94
C LEU A 107 6.29 16.81 -5.74
N SER A 108 5.44 15.78 -5.64
CA SER A 108 4.00 15.95 -5.39
C SER A 108 3.71 16.49 -4.00
N ALA A 109 4.50 16.11 -2.98
CA ALA A 109 4.40 16.70 -1.65
C ALA A 109 4.69 18.20 -1.66
N LEU A 110 5.74 18.62 -2.39
CA LEU A 110 6.10 20.03 -2.55
C LEU A 110 5.05 20.80 -3.37
N LYS A 111 4.55 20.22 -4.46
CA LYS A 111 3.44 20.83 -5.23
C LYS A 111 2.22 21.06 -4.34
N SER A 112 1.91 20.15 -3.44
CA SER A 112 0.79 20.30 -2.50
C SER A 112 1.05 21.44 -1.50
N LEU A 113 2.26 21.54 -0.95
CA LEU A 113 2.65 22.65 -0.06
C LEU A 113 2.57 24.00 -0.79
N PHE A 114 3.18 24.15 -1.95
CA PHE A 114 3.16 25.40 -2.71
C PHE A 114 1.76 25.80 -3.15
N ASN A 115 0.90 24.84 -3.51
CA ASN A 115 -0.51 25.09 -3.80
C ASN A 115 -1.29 25.59 -2.58
N TYR A 116 -0.93 25.14 -1.38
CA TYR A 116 -1.48 25.69 -0.15
C TYR A 116 -1.00 27.11 0.08
N LEU A 117 0.30 27.37 -0.03
CA LEU A 117 0.91 28.67 0.29
C LEU A 117 0.43 29.80 -0.61
N ILE A 118 0.17 29.53 -1.89
CA ILE A 118 -0.37 30.55 -2.82
C ILE A 118 -1.87 30.81 -2.59
N LYS A 119 -2.63 29.83 -2.07
CA LYS A 119 -4.08 29.96 -1.83
C LYS A 119 -4.42 30.45 -0.42
N SER A 120 -3.51 30.30 0.52
CA SER A 120 -3.71 30.64 1.93
C SER A 120 -3.03 31.96 2.25
N SER A 121 -3.66 32.78 3.06
CA SER A 121 -3.17 34.10 3.41
C SER A 121 -2.67 34.14 4.86
N ASP A 122 -1.62 34.91 5.09
CA ASP A 122 -1.18 35.28 6.43
C ASP A 122 -2.27 36.11 7.12
N ARG A 123 -2.56 35.79 8.39
CA ARG A 123 -3.64 36.47 9.15
C ARG A 123 -3.38 37.95 9.42
N LYS A 124 -2.10 38.36 9.51
CA LYS A 124 -1.73 39.74 9.82
C LYS A 124 -1.72 40.61 8.56
N THR A 125 -1.06 40.11 7.51
CA THR A 125 -0.88 40.86 6.26
C THR A 125 -2.05 40.74 5.31
N ARG A 126 -2.89 39.69 5.46
CA ARG A 126 -3.99 39.31 4.53
C ARG A 126 -3.50 39.02 3.11
N LYS A 127 -2.19 38.87 2.92
CA LYS A 127 -1.59 38.53 1.62
C LYS A 127 -1.35 37.01 1.57
N PRO A 128 -1.31 36.39 0.38
CA PRO A 128 -0.86 35.02 0.22
C PRO A 128 0.51 34.82 0.85
N TYR A 129 0.81 33.62 1.34
CA TYR A 129 2.15 33.29 1.87
C TYR A 129 3.24 33.42 0.81
N ILE A 130 2.92 33.08 -0.45
CA ILE A 130 3.80 33.27 -1.62
C ILE A 130 2.99 33.89 -2.77
N GLU A 131 3.65 34.67 -3.61
CA GLU A 131 3.02 35.36 -4.75
C GLU A 131 2.97 34.50 -6.00
N ARG A 132 3.91 33.55 -6.15
CA ARG A 132 4.00 32.65 -7.30
C ARG A 132 4.26 31.20 -6.87
N ASN A 133 3.72 30.25 -7.65
CA ASN A 133 3.93 28.83 -7.43
C ASN A 133 4.90 28.28 -8.47
N VAL A 134 6.19 28.34 -8.20
CA VAL A 134 7.23 27.82 -9.09
C VAL A 134 7.12 26.29 -9.27
N MET A 135 6.69 25.55 -8.24
CA MET A 135 6.50 24.10 -8.32
C MET A 135 5.41 23.68 -9.32
N ALA A 136 4.45 24.55 -9.64
CA ALA A 136 3.45 24.25 -10.67
C ALA A 136 4.06 24.10 -12.06
N GLN A 137 5.13 24.85 -12.34
CA GLN A 137 5.81 24.85 -13.64
C GLN A 137 6.71 23.61 -13.82
N LEU A 138 7.15 22.98 -12.73
CA LEU A 138 8.03 21.81 -12.81
C LEU A 138 7.25 20.57 -13.26
N PRO A 139 7.55 19.97 -14.43
CA PRO A 139 6.88 18.75 -14.85
C PRO A 139 7.32 17.57 -13.99
N LEU A 140 6.39 16.66 -13.73
CA LEU A 140 6.72 15.35 -13.17
C LEU A 140 7.46 14.53 -14.24
N LEU A 141 8.33 13.66 -13.77
CA LEU A 141 9.06 12.74 -14.63
C LEU A 141 8.10 11.76 -15.29
N LYS A 142 8.28 11.52 -16.57
CA LYS A 142 7.57 10.46 -17.27
C LYS A 142 8.09 9.12 -16.76
N ASP A 143 7.20 8.24 -16.36
CA ASP A 143 7.55 6.84 -16.11
C ASP A 143 7.90 6.23 -17.48
N GLY A 144 9.14 5.78 -17.65
CA GLY A 144 9.61 5.18 -18.90
C GLY A 144 8.97 3.81 -19.22
N ASN A 145 8.16 3.28 -18.29
CA ASN A 145 7.43 2.05 -18.51
C ASN A 145 6.30 2.27 -19.52
N THR A 146 6.45 1.68 -20.68
CA THR A 146 5.36 1.56 -21.66
C THR A 146 4.23 0.71 -21.07
N GLU A 147 3.07 0.77 -21.68
CA GLU A 147 1.92 -0.03 -21.25
C GLU A 147 2.27 -1.53 -21.34
N ASP A 148 3.03 -1.95 -22.34
CA ASP A 148 3.50 -3.32 -22.55
C ASP A 148 4.43 -3.78 -21.45
N THR A 149 5.43 -2.97 -21.05
CA THR A 149 6.32 -3.30 -19.92
C THR A 149 5.57 -3.41 -18.59
N ARG A 150 4.47 -2.66 -18.42
CA ARG A 150 3.59 -2.81 -17.24
C ARG A 150 2.79 -4.11 -17.29
N VAL A 151 2.30 -4.49 -18.47
CA VAL A 151 1.60 -5.78 -18.69
C VAL A 151 2.54 -6.95 -18.39
N GLU A 152 3.73 -6.98 -18.98
CA GLU A 152 4.76 -8.01 -18.70
C GLU A 152 5.13 -8.06 -17.21
N SER A 153 5.34 -6.91 -16.58
CA SER A 153 5.61 -6.83 -15.14
C SER A 153 4.46 -7.39 -14.30
N ILE A 154 3.21 -7.26 -14.77
CA ILE A 154 2.08 -7.87 -14.07
C ILE A 154 2.12 -9.38 -14.27
N GLN A 155 2.25 -9.88 -15.50
CA GLN A 155 2.26 -11.31 -15.82
C GLN A 155 3.34 -12.07 -15.04
N ASN A 156 4.56 -11.55 -15.04
CA ASN A 156 5.71 -12.20 -14.40
C ASN A 156 5.64 -12.20 -12.86
N ASN A 157 4.79 -11.35 -12.27
CA ASN A 157 4.79 -11.10 -10.83
C ASN A 157 3.47 -11.48 -10.13
N ILE A 158 2.59 -12.23 -10.80
CA ILE A 158 1.29 -12.68 -10.24
C ILE A 158 1.23 -14.21 -10.22
N LEU A 159 0.19 -14.71 -9.55
CA LEU A 159 -0.22 -16.11 -9.64
C LEU A 159 -1.37 -16.23 -10.64
N ILE A 160 -1.23 -17.10 -11.61
CA ILE A 160 -2.27 -17.35 -12.62
C ILE A 160 -2.78 -18.78 -12.53
N GLU A 161 -4.08 -18.95 -12.77
CA GLU A 161 -4.77 -20.24 -12.90
C GLU A 161 -4.42 -21.26 -11.81
N GLU A 162 -3.71 -22.32 -12.19
CA GLU A 162 -3.36 -23.42 -11.29
C GLU A 162 -2.40 -22.99 -10.19
N GLU A 163 -1.53 -22.02 -10.44
CA GLU A 163 -0.59 -21.52 -9.43
C GLU A 163 -1.29 -20.96 -8.20
N ILE A 164 -2.49 -20.39 -8.34
CA ILE A 164 -3.32 -19.97 -7.20
C ILE A 164 -3.64 -21.16 -6.29
N SER A 165 -4.01 -22.28 -6.89
CA SER A 165 -4.36 -23.50 -6.16
C SER A 165 -3.13 -24.13 -5.53
N LEU A 166 -2.03 -24.17 -6.27
CA LEU A 166 -0.74 -24.70 -5.81
C LEU A 166 -0.18 -23.87 -4.66
N PHE A 167 -0.20 -22.55 -4.78
CA PHE A 167 0.28 -21.66 -3.71
C PHE A 167 -0.52 -21.82 -2.41
N ARG A 168 -1.87 -21.91 -2.51
CA ARG A 168 -2.71 -22.16 -1.33
C ARG A 168 -2.42 -23.52 -0.71
N LYS A 169 -2.30 -24.57 -1.52
CA LYS A 169 -1.94 -25.91 -1.04
C LYS A 169 -0.55 -25.91 -0.39
N PHE A 170 0.41 -25.22 -0.99
CA PHE A 170 1.74 -25.06 -0.44
C PHE A 170 1.72 -24.42 0.96
N VAL A 171 0.96 -23.31 1.14
CA VAL A 171 0.84 -22.66 2.45
C VAL A 171 0.22 -23.58 3.50
N TYR A 172 -0.77 -24.37 3.12
CA TYR A 172 -1.49 -25.26 4.04
C TYR A 172 -0.71 -26.54 4.38
N ASP A 173 -0.14 -27.20 3.38
CA ASP A 173 0.50 -28.51 3.51
C ASP A 173 1.97 -28.51 3.10
N GLY A 174 2.34 -27.84 2.01
CA GLY A 174 3.62 -28.01 1.35
C GLY A 174 4.78 -27.27 1.99
N PHE A 175 4.54 -26.21 2.76
CA PHE A 175 5.60 -25.39 3.35
C PHE A 175 6.55 -26.19 4.27
N SER A 176 6.07 -27.27 4.88
CA SER A 176 6.91 -28.14 5.73
C SER A 176 8.09 -28.77 4.99
N GLU A 177 7.96 -28.95 3.69
CA GLU A 177 8.99 -29.56 2.83
C GLU A 177 9.96 -28.54 2.20
N SER A 178 9.70 -27.23 2.41
CA SER A 178 10.58 -26.20 1.89
C SER A 178 11.94 -26.17 2.58
N ASP A 179 12.94 -25.63 1.89
CA ASP A 179 14.30 -25.48 2.44
C ASP A 179 14.33 -24.61 3.68
N GLU A 180 13.40 -23.65 3.81
CA GLU A 180 13.26 -22.79 4.98
C GLU A 180 12.73 -23.54 6.21
N ALA A 181 11.90 -24.57 6.01
CA ALA A 181 11.15 -25.22 7.09
C ALA A 181 11.64 -26.61 7.47
N LYS A 182 12.04 -27.46 6.49
CA LYS A 182 12.28 -28.89 6.66
C LYS A 182 13.20 -29.25 7.83
N ASP A 183 14.27 -28.47 8.05
CA ASP A 183 15.24 -28.72 9.12
C ASP A 183 15.11 -27.76 10.32
N ASN A 184 14.10 -26.89 10.32
CA ASN A 184 13.92 -25.88 11.35
C ASN A 184 12.70 -26.14 12.21
N LYS A 185 12.88 -26.84 13.35
CA LYS A 185 11.80 -27.17 14.28
C LYS A 185 10.99 -25.98 14.75
N ARG A 186 11.61 -24.78 14.90
CA ARG A 186 10.89 -23.56 15.34
C ARG A 186 10.00 -23.02 14.22
N VAL A 187 10.48 -23.04 12.98
CA VAL A 187 9.70 -22.63 11.80
C VAL A 187 8.53 -23.58 11.60
N LEU A 188 8.77 -24.90 11.65
CA LEU A 188 7.71 -25.91 11.55
C LEU A 188 6.65 -25.78 12.64
N SER A 189 7.06 -25.57 13.90
CA SER A 189 6.12 -25.36 15.01
C SER A 189 5.23 -24.12 14.77
N ARG A 190 5.82 -23.00 14.37
CA ARG A 190 5.06 -21.79 14.04
C ARG A 190 4.14 -21.96 12.84
N TRP A 191 4.59 -22.68 11.83
CA TRP A 191 3.77 -22.99 10.66
C TRP A 191 2.56 -23.86 11.04
N ARG A 192 2.77 -24.96 11.77
CA ARG A 192 1.68 -25.84 12.24
C ARG A 192 0.64 -25.09 13.08
N GLN A 193 1.09 -24.10 13.87
CA GLN A 193 0.21 -23.27 14.68
C GLN A 193 -0.63 -22.30 13.83
N ASN A 194 -0.13 -21.83 12.68
CA ASN A 194 -0.70 -20.70 11.96
C ASN A 194 -1.22 -21.04 10.55
N ARG A 195 -0.96 -22.22 10.02
CA ARG A 195 -1.23 -22.56 8.62
C ARG A 195 -2.70 -22.37 8.21
N GLU A 196 -3.65 -22.68 9.05
CA GLU A 196 -5.09 -22.49 8.76
C GLU A 196 -5.41 -20.99 8.66
N ARG A 197 -4.88 -20.17 9.57
CA ARG A 197 -5.04 -18.73 9.54
C ARG A 197 -4.40 -18.13 8.28
N ASP A 198 -3.16 -18.52 8.01
CA ASP A 198 -2.36 -17.98 6.91
C ASP A 198 -3.00 -18.35 5.56
N THR A 199 -3.49 -19.59 5.43
CA THR A 199 -4.24 -20.03 4.25
C THR A 199 -5.55 -19.26 4.10
N ALA A 200 -6.31 -19.03 5.18
CA ALA A 200 -7.55 -18.27 5.14
C ALA A 200 -7.31 -16.80 4.68
N ILE A 201 -6.24 -16.17 5.17
CA ILE A 201 -5.84 -14.81 4.72
C ILE A 201 -5.56 -14.78 3.22
N ILE A 202 -4.72 -15.70 2.74
CA ILE A 202 -4.34 -15.79 1.32
C ILE A 202 -5.55 -16.11 0.45
N SER A 203 -6.40 -17.04 0.89
CA SER A 203 -7.62 -17.41 0.16
C SER A 203 -8.64 -16.28 0.08
N LEU A 204 -8.77 -15.47 1.14
CA LEU A 204 -9.62 -14.29 1.10
C LEU A 204 -9.05 -13.23 0.14
N LEU A 205 -7.75 -12.95 0.16
CA LEU A 205 -7.14 -11.99 -0.78
C LEU A 205 -7.33 -12.44 -2.24
N LEU A 206 -7.09 -13.72 -2.53
CA LEU A 206 -7.28 -14.33 -3.85
C LEU A 206 -8.75 -14.55 -4.24
N GLY A 207 -9.66 -14.60 -3.26
CA GLY A 207 -11.09 -14.83 -3.49
C GLY A 207 -11.97 -13.59 -3.50
N THR A 208 -11.43 -12.42 -3.16
CA THR A 208 -12.15 -11.15 -3.03
C THR A 208 -11.50 -9.98 -3.74
N GLY A 209 -10.18 -10.04 -3.95
CA GLY A 209 -9.38 -8.91 -4.39
C GLY A 209 -9.30 -7.75 -3.38
N LEU A 210 -9.56 -7.97 -2.10
CA LEU A 210 -9.44 -6.95 -1.05
C LEU A 210 -8.02 -6.41 -0.94
N ARG A 211 -7.89 -5.13 -0.53
CA ARG A 211 -6.60 -4.61 -0.09
C ARG A 211 -6.27 -5.16 1.29
N ILE A 212 -5.00 -5.41 1.56
CA ILE A 212 -4.56 -5.95 2.85
C ILE A 212 -4.95 -5.05 4.03
N ALA A 213 -5.01 -3.74 3.84
CA ALA A 213 -5.49 -2.79 4.85
C ALA A 213 -7.00 -2.90 5.12
N GLU A 214 -7.79 -3.33 4.12
CA GLU A 214 -9.21 -3.63 4.29
C GLU A 214 -9.39 -4.93 5.10
N LEU A 215 -8.50 -5.90 4.90
CA LEU A 215 -8.52 -7.19 5.60
C LEU A 215 -8.12 -7.07 7.08
N GLU A 216 -7.16 -6.20 7.39
CA GLU A 216 -6.66 -5.96 8.76
C GLU A 216 -7.79 -5.54 9.73
N GLY A 217 -8.71 -4.69 9.26
CA GLY A 217 -9.77 -4.12 10.07
C GLY A 217 -11.01 -5.00 10.28
N ILE A 218 -11.05 -6.20 9.69
CA ILE A 218 -12.23 -7.06 9.74
C ILE A 218 -12.39 -7.67 11.14
N THR A 219 -13.63 -7.65 11.63
CA THR A 219 -14.04 -8.31 12.88
C THR A 219 -14.99 -9.48 12.61
N LEU A 220 -15.19 -10.33 13.61
CA LEU A 220 -16.17 -11.43 13.49
C LEU A 220 -17.60 -10.95 13.19
N LYS A 221 -17.95 -9.72 13.62
CA LYS A 221 -19.27 -9.10 13.38
C LYS A 221 -19.46 -8.66 11.92
N ASP A 222 -18.38 -8.54 11.19
CA ASP A 222 -18.39 -8.12 9.78
C ASP A 222 -18.62 -9.29 8.82
N LEU A 223 -18.62 -10.52 9.34
CA LEU A 223 -18.83 -11.75 8.56
C LEU A 223 -20.31 -12.11 8.48
N ASP A 224 -20.79 -12.28 7.26
CA ASP A 224 -22.01 -13.04 6.96
C ASP A 224 -21.59 -14.37 6.32
N ILE A 225 -21.46 -15.40 7.17
CA ILE A 225 -20.98 -16.71 6.77
C ILE A 225 -21.96 -17.39 5.80
N LYS A 226 -23.28 -17.27 6.06
CA LYS A 226 -24.33 -17.88 5.22
C LYS A 226 -24.36 -17.27 3.82
N ALA A 227 -24.30 -15.93 3.72
CA ALA A 227 -24.28 -15.23 2.45
C ALA A 227 -22.88 -15.17 1.80
N ARG A 228 -21.83 -15.65 2.47
CA ARG A 228 -20.43 -15.54 2.08
C ARG A 228 -20.04 -14.10 1.73
N LYS A 229 -20.34 -13.18 2.65
CA LYS A 229 -20.04 -11.74 2.50
C LYS A 229 -19.25 -11.23 3.71
N ILE A 230 -18.42 -10.24 3.44
CA ILE A 230 -17.63 -9.52 4.45
C ILE A 230 -17.93 -8.04 4.31
N LYS A 231 -18.25 -7.38 5.41
CA LYS A 231 -18.34 -5.92 5.48
C LYS A 231 -16.94 -5.37 5.69
N VAL A 232 -16.51 -4.47 4.80
CA VAL A 232 -15.19 -3.83 4.87
C VAL A 232 -15.36 -2.32 4.94
N ILE A 233 -14.45 -1.67 5.67
CA ILE A 233 -14.37 -0.21 5.74
C ILE A 233 -13.22 0.21 4.83
N ARG A 234 -13.50 1.11 3.90
CA ARG A 234 -12.55 1.64 2.93
C ARG A 234 -11.91 2.92 3.38
N LYS A 235 -10.91 3.34 2.59
CA LYS A 235 -10.32 4.67 2.70
C LYS A 235 -11.44 5.74 2.59
N GLY A 236 -11.59 6.57 3.63
CA GLY A 236 -12.68 7.56 3.71
C GLY A 236 -13.91 7.10 4.51
N GLY A 237 -13.88 5.90 5.15
CA GLY A 237 -14.96 5.43 6.04
C GLY A 237 -16.15 4.77 5.32
N GLU A 238 -16.11 4.65 3.99
CA GLU A 238 -17.16 3.98 3.21
C GLU A 238 -17.26 2.50 3.59
N LYS A 239 -18.46 2.06 3.97
CA LYS A 239 -18.75 0.65 4.27
C LYS A 239 -19.22 -0.08 3.01
N ARG A 240 -18.66 -1.24 2.77
CA ARG A 240 -19.03 -2.08 1.63
C ARG A 240 -19.13 -3.54 2.02
N SER A 241 -20.07 -4.26 1.38
CA SER A 241 -20.15 -5.71 1.44
C SER A 241 -19.45 -6.35 0.25
N VAL A 242 -18.54 -7.27 0.49
CA VAL A 242 -17.75 -7.98 -0.53
C VAL A 242 -18.04 -9.47 -0.42
N SER A 243 -18.41 -10.10 -1.54
CA SER A 243 -18.60 -11.56 -1.59
C SER A 243 -17.25 -12.27 -1.76
N TYR A 244 -17.11 -13.46 -1.18
CA TYR A 244 -15.92 -14.30 -1.31
C TYR A 244 -16.22 -15.68 -1.88
N SER A 245 -15.22 -16.30 -2.49
CA SER A 245 -15.36 -17.57 -3.20
C SER A 245 -15.69 -18.75 -2.27
N LYS A 246 -16.22 -19.85 -2.82
CA LYS A 246 -16.47 -21.09 -2.07
C LYS A 246 -15.19 -21.63 -1.43
N VAL A 247 -14.07 -21.50 -2.10
CA VAL A 247 -12.77 -21.97 -1.65
C VAL A 247 -12.29 -21.14 -0.45
N ALA A 248 -12.36 -19.80 -0.56
CA ALA A 248 -12.04 -18.91 0.55
C ALA A 248 -12.99 -19.15 1.76
N HIS A 249 -14.24 -19.53 1.50
CA HIS A 249 -15.18 -19.93 2.57
C HIS A 249 -14.67 -21.16 3.34
N LYS A 250 -14.29 -22.22 2.62
CA LYS A 250 -13.76 -23.43 3.25
C LYS A 250 -12.55 -23.13 4.13
N ASP A 251 -11.57 -22.41 3.60
CA ASP A 251 -10.35 -22.10 4.32
C ASP A 251 -10.59 -21.18 5.52
N LEU A 252 -11.54 -20.24 5.38
CA LEU A 252 -11.97 -19.38 6.49
C LEU A 252 -12.65 -20.20 7.60
N MET A 253 -13.53 -21.14 7.25
CA MET A 253 -14.19 -22.01 8.23
C MET A 253 -13.19 -22.88 8.98
N ASN A 254 -12.21 -23.47 8.29
CA ASN A 254 -11.13 -24.23 8.94
C ASN A 254 -10.38 -23.40 9.98
N TYR A 255 -10.13 -22.13 9.67
CA TYR A 255 -9.50 -21.20 10.61
C TYR A 255 -10.42 -20.85 11.80
N LEU A 256 -11.68 -20.51 11.54
CA LEU A 256 -12.64 -20.11 12.56
C LEU A 256 -12.88 -21.22 13.60
N GLU A 257 -12.88 -22.48 13.17
CA GLU A 257 -13.03 -23.66 14.04
C GLU A 257 -11.93 -23.72 15.10
N ILE A 258 -10.68 -23.44 14.72
CA ILE A 258 -9.53 -23.55 15.64
C ILE A 258 -9.16 -22.23 16.33
N ARG A 259 -9.72 -21.10 15.86
CA ARG A 259 -9.30 -19.75 16.25
C ARG A 259 -9.35 -19.53 17.76
N SER A 260 -10.48 -19.85 18.41
CA SER A 260 -10.67 -19.59 19.84
C SER A 260 -9.70 -20.41 20.70
N GLN A 261 -9.63 -21.70 20.46
CA GLN A 261 -8.79 -22.60 21.22
C GLN A 261 -7.30 -22.34 20.98
N ARG A 262 -6.87 -22.23 19.71
CA ARG A 262 -5.46 -22.14 19.33
C ARG A 262 -4.80 -20.82 19.70
N TYR A 263 -5.56 -19.73 19.71
CA TYR A 263 -5.06 -18.41 20.06
C TYR A 263 -5.49 -17.95 21.47
N GLY A 264 -6.24 -18.76 22.22
CA GLY A 264 -6.73 -18.37 23.54
C GLY A 264 -7.64 -17.14 23.49
N ALA A 265 -8.42 -17.00 22.39
CA ALA A 265 -9.24 -15.83 22.17
C ALA A 265 -10.46 -15.81 23.09
N THR A 266 -10.62 -14.76 23.88
CA THR A 266 -11.81 -14.51 24.68
C THR A 266 -12.95 -13.96 23.82
N LYS A 267 -14.16 -13.81 24.43
CA LYS A 267 -15.32 -13.21 23.74
C LYS A 267 -15.09 -11.74 23.36
N ASP A 268 -14.18 -11.06 24.05
CA ASP A 268 -13.86 -9.65 23.81
C ASP A 268 -12.90 -9.45 22.64
N GLU A 269 -12.21 -10.53 22.21
CA GLU A 269 -11.31 -10.47 21.05
C GLU A 269 -12.11 -10.62 19.76
N THR A 270 -12.52 -9.48 19.21
CA THR A 270 -13.42 -9.42 18.04
C THR A 270 -12.70 -9.45 16.70
N ALA A 271 -11.37 -9.18 16.65
CA ALA A 271 -10.61 -9.17 15.39
C ALA A 271 -10.69 -10.54 14.68
N LEU A 272 -10.87 -10.54 13.37
CA LEU A 272 -10.97 -11.80 12.62
C LEU A 272 -9.67 -12.61 12.70
N PHE A 273 -8.54 -12.00 12.34
CA PHE A 273 -7.25 -12.67 12.31
C PHE A 273 -6.39 -12.32 13.53
N LEU A 274 -5.88 -13.36 14.20
CA LEU A 274 -5.17 -13.25 15.45
C LEU A 274 -3.71 -13.70 15.33
N VAL A 275 -2.88 -13.16 16.20
CA VAL A 275 -1.52 -13.62 16.51
C VAL A 275 -1.38 -13.83 18.01
N LEU A 276 -0.52 -14.77 18.43
CA LEU A 276 -0.07 -14.82 19.81
C LEU A 276 1.11 -13.88 20.00
N TYR A 277 0.98 -12.97 20.94
CA TYR A 277 2.05 -12.10 21.38
C TYR A 277 2.17 -12.17 22.90
N ARG A 278 3.27 -12.72 23.41
CA ARG A 278 3.46 -13.00 24.84
C ARG A 278 2.27 -13.78 25.43
N ASP A 279 1.89 -14.85 24.76
CA ASP A 279 0.77 -15.74 25.10
C ASP A 279 -0.62 -15.08 25.18
N GLN A 280 -0.75 -13.88 24.62
CA GLN A 280 -2.02 -13.17 24.48
C GLN A 280 -2.46 -13.09 23.03
N ALA A 281 -3.75 -13.34 22.80
CA ALA A 281 -4.37 -13.11 21.49
C ALA A 281 -4.37 -11.61 21.17
N LYS A 282 -3.86 -11.25 19.99
CA LYS A 282 -3.91 -9.87 19.48
C LYS A 282 -4.29 -9.86 18.00
N SER A 283 -4.92 -8.78 17.55
CA SER A 283 -5.20 -8.59 16.14
C SER A 283 -3.91 -8.62 15.31
N MET A 284 -3.95 -9.36 14.20
CA MET A 284 -2.84 -9.44 13.24
C MET A 284 -2.77 -8.16 12.40
N THR A 285 -1.62 -7.48 12.43
CA THR A 285 -1.43 -6.23 11.68
C THR A 285 -1.20 -6.50 10.20
N LYS A 286 -1.53 -5.52 9.33
CA LYS A 286 -1.20 -5.58 7.89
C LYS A 286 0.27 -5.88 7.63
N ARG A 287 1.19 -5.33 8.45
CA ARG A 287 2.62 -5.59 8.30
C ARG A 287 2.98 -7.05 8.60
N ALA A 288 2.34 -7.64 9.61
CA ALA A 288 2.51 -9.06 9.92
C ALA A 288 1.96 -9.94 8.79
N MET A 289 0.79 -9.60 8.22
CA MET A 289 0.22 -10.29 7.05
C MET A 289 1.13 -10.16 5.82
N GLN A 290 1.70 -8.97 5.55
CA GLN A 290 2.66 -8.78 4.46
C GLN A 290 3.88 -9.68 4.60
N LYS A 291 4.54 -9.66 5.77
CA LYS A 291 5.70 -10.50 6.05
C LYS A 291 5.38 -11.99 5.95
N MET A 292 4.19 -12.39 6.35
CA MET A 292 3.72 -13.78 6.22
C MET A 292 3.59 -14.16 4.75
N ILE A 293 3.02 -13.29 3.90
CA ILE A 293 2.89 -13.53 2.46
C ILE A 293 4.26 -13.57 1.80
N GLU A 294 5.16 -12.61 2.10
CA GLU A 294 6.53 -12.56 1.62
C GLU A 294 7.29 -13.86 1.91
N LYS A 295 7.22 -14.35 3.15
CA LYS A 295 7.83 -15.62 3.56
C LYS A 295 7.35 -16.80 2.72
N TYR A 296 6.04 -16.96 2.53
CA TYR A 296 5.50 -18.08 1.74
C TYR A 296 5.79 -17.91 0.24
N ALA A 297 5.80 -16.69 -0.27
CA ALA A 297 6.11 -16.40 -1.65
C ALA A 297 7.58 -16.75 -1.98
N GLU A 298 8.50 -16.39 -1.09
CA GLU A 298 9.93 -16.74 -1.20
C GLU A 298 10.12 -18.25 -1.19
N ALA A 299 9.57 -18.95 -0.21
CA ALA A 299 9.67 -20.40 -0.10
C ALA A 299 8.97 -21.16 -1.23
N PHE A 300 7.99 -20.55 -1.90
CA PHE A 300 7.31 -21.09 -3.08
C PHE A 300 8.07 -20.85 -4.38
N GLY A 301 9.19 -20.09 -4.36
CA GLY A 301 9.98 -19.72 -5.54
C GLY A 301 9.41 -18.53 -6.33
N LYS A 302 8.51 -17.75 -5.73
CA LYS A 302 7.94 -16.50 -6.33
C LYS A 302 8.07 -15.31 -5.39
N PRO A 303 9.30 -14.87 -5.04
CA PRO A 303 9.53 -13.81 -4.04
C PRO A 303 8.91 -12.47 -4.40
N GLN A 304 8.59 -12.24 -5.67
CA GLN A 304 7.91 -11.02 -6.15
C GLN A 304 6.42 -10.96 -5.77
N VAL A 305 5.81 -12.07 -5.32
CA VAL A 305 4.39 -12.13 -4.96
C VAL A 305 4.17 -11.47 -3.61
N THR A 306 3.50 -10.33 -3.62
CA THR A 306 3.12 -9.54 -2.45
C THR A 306 1.60 -9.54 -2.26
N ALA A 307 1.11 -9.01 -1.14
CA ALA A 307 -0.33 -8.84 -0.92
C ALA A 307 -1.03 -8.05 -2.06
N HIS A 308 -0.35 -7.07 -2.64
CA HIS A 308 -0.87 -6.32 -3.78
C HIS A 308 -0.89 -7.16 -5.05
N LYS A 309 0.12 -7.99 -5.25
CA LYS A 309 0.19 -8.92 -6.37
C LYS A 309 -0.85 -10.05 -6.26
N LEU A 310 -1.22 -10.49 -5.06
CA LEU A 310 -2.37 -11.41 -4.87
C LEU A 310 -3.70 -10.77 -5.32
N ARG A 311 -3.87 -9.46 -5.10
CA ARG A 311 -5.03 -8.73 -5.64
C ARG A 311 -4.96 -8.60 -7.17
N HIS A 312 -3.78 -8.39 -7.76
CA HIS A 312 -3.60 -8.45 -9.21
C HIS A 312 -3.91 -9.85 -9.75
N SER A 313 -3.43 -10.90 -9.06
CA SER A 313 -3.77 -12.30 -9.41
C SER A 313 -5.27 -12.55 -9.43
N PHE A 314 -6.01 -12.07 -8.41
CA PHE A 314 -7.47 -12.13 -8.42
C PHE A 314 -8.07 -11.42 -9.64
N ALA A 315 -7.63 -10.18 -9.91
CA ALA A 315 -8.17 -9.35 -10.99
C ALA A 315 -7.95 -10.01 -12.36
N THR A 316 -6.73 -10.45 -12.63
CA THR A 316 -6.33 -11.10 -13.87
C THR A 316 -7.11 -12.40 -14.08
N ASN A 317 -7.15 -13.29 -13.06
CA ASN A 317 -7.91 -14.55 -13.18
C ASN A 317 -9.43 -14.33 -13.29
N HIS A 318 -9.96 -13.27 -12.69
CA HIS A 318 -11.38 -12.92 -12.82
C HIS A 318 -11.71 -12.50 -14.26
N ILE A 319 -10.89 -11.64 -14.89
CA ILE A 319 -11.08 -11.24 -16.29
C ILE A 319 -10.96 -12.45 -17.20
N LYS A 320 -9.94 -13.29 -17.02
CA LYS A 320 -9.77 -14.50 -17.83
C LYS A 320 -11.00 -15.42 -17.81
N LYS A 321 -11.66 -15.55 -16.64
CA LYS A 321 -12.80 -16.47 -16.47
C LYS A 321 -14.16 -15.84 -16.79
N VAL A 322 -14.34 -14.55 -16.55
CA VAL A 322 -15.66 -13.88 -16.63
C VAL A 322 -15.71 -12.91 -17.81
N ASN A 323 -14.57 -12.46 -18.30
CA ASN A 323 -14.39 -11.50 -19.41
C ASN A 323 -15.28 -10.25 -19.30
N SER A 324 -15.41 -9.68 -18.10
CA SER A 324 -16.25 -8.51 -17.85
C SER A 324 -15.52 -7.47 -17.00
N ILE A 325 -14.98 -6.45 -17.69
CA ILE A 325 -14.32 -5.29 -17.07
C ILE A 325 -15.26 -4.54 -16.12
N PRO A 326 -16.54 -4.24 -16.48
CA PRO A 326 -17.44 -3.54 -15.57
C PRO A 326 -17.70 -4.29 -14.26
N ILE A 327 -17.82 -5.62 -14.30
CA ILE A 327 -18.01 -6.44 -13.11
C ILE A 327 -16.74 -6.37 -12.24
N LEU A 328 -15.56 -6.55 -12.83
CA LEU A 328 -14.30 -6.48 -12.11
C LEU A 328 -14.08 -5.08 -11.50
N GLN A 329 -14.34 -4.02 -12.26
CA GLN A 329 -14.25 -2.65 -11.77
C GLN A 329 -15.13 -2.44 -10.53
N LYS A 330 -16.37 -2.93 -10.57
CA LYS A 330 -17.30 -2.90 -9.43
C LYS A 330 -16.77 -3.71 -8.24
N ILE A 331 -16.22 -4.90 -8.48
CA ILE A 331 -15.64 -5.75 -7.42
C ILE A 331 -14.41 -5.08 -6.79
N LEU A 332 -13.51 -4.53 -7.58
CA LEU A 332 -12.30 -3.87 -7.09
C LEU A 332 -12.56 -2.43 -6.62
N ASN A 333 -13.69 -1.83 -7.06
CA ASN A 333 -14.02 -0.42 -6.87
C ASN A 333 -12.89 0.50 -7.33
N HIS A 334 -12.45 0.32 -8.53
CA HIS A 334 -11.55 1.27 -9.17
C HIS A 334 -12.35 2.49 -9.60
N LYS A 335 -11.92 3.67 -9.15
CA LYS A 335 -12.54 4.95 -9.57
C LYS A 335 -12.25 5.24 -11.04
N ASP A 336 -11.07 4.84 -11.51
CA ASP A 336 -10.60 5.02 -12.87
C ASP A 336 -10.68 3.69 -13.63
N PRO A 337 -11.46 3.62 -14.72
CA PRO A 337 -11.53 2.44 -15.59
C PRO A 337 -10.17 2.02 -16.16
N ALA A 338 -9.28 2.97 -16.48
CA ALA A 338 -7.94 2.68 -17.00
C ALA A 338 -7.15 1.73 -16.11
N THR A 339 -7.32 1.87 -14.77
CA THR A 339 -6.70 0.95 -13.80
C THR A 339 -7.16 -0.51 -13.94
N THR A 340 -8.35 -0.74 -14.51
CA THR A 340 -8.90 -2.08 -14.69
C THR A 340 -8.61 -2.61 -16.09
N MET A 341 -8.52 -1.73 -17.10
CA MET A 341 -8.23 -2.11 -18.48
C MET A 341 -6.87 -2.78 -18.66
N ILE A 342 -5.89 -2.48 -17.82
CA ILE A 342 -4.58 -3.13 -17.87
C ILE A 342 -4.66 -4.66 -17.72
N TYR A 343 -5.69 -5.16 -17.03
CA TYR A 343 -5.88 -6.60 -16.88
C TYR A 343 -6.45 -7.28 -18.13
N SER A 344 -7.15 -6.57 -19.01
CA SER A 344 -7.61 -7.15 -20.29
C SER A 344 -6.44 -7.30 -21.27
N LYS A 345 -5.52 -6.36 -21.28
CA LYS A 345 -4.33 -6.40 -22.13
C LYS A 345 -3.37 -7.53 -21.79
N VAL A 346 -3.38 -8.01 -20.54
CA VAL A 346 -2.59 -9.18 -20.13
C VAL A 346 -2.90 -10.43 -21.00
N PHE A 347 -4.09 -10.49 -21.58
CA PHE A 347 -4.54 -11.64 -22.39
C PHE A 347 -4.64 -11.36 -23.89
N GLU A 348 -4.43 -10.12 -24.33
CA GLU A 348 -4.47 -9.81 -25.78
C GLU A 348 -3.38 -10.60 -26.52
N SER A 349 -2.20 -10.76 -25.93
CA SER A 349 -1.13 -11.62 -26.48
C SER A 349 -1.50 -13.10 -26.50
N GLU A 350 -2.18 -13.63 -25.46
CA GLU A 350 -2.65 -15.02 -25.45
C GLU A 350 -3.76 -15.27 -26.49
N ILE A 351 -4.61 -14.25 -26.73
CA ILE A 351 -5.66 -14.32 -27.78
C ILE A 351 -4.99 -14.41 -29.16
N GLN A 352 -3.99 -13.57 -29.43
CA GLN A 352 -3.26 -13.61 -30.69
C GLN A 352 -2.56 -14.96 -30.90
N GLU A 353 -1.84 -15.47 -29.88
CA GLU A 353 -1.23 -16.81 -29.94
C GLU A 353 -2.26 -17.93 -30.15
N SER A 354 -3.47 -17.78 -29.58
CA SER A 354 -4.55 -18.74 -29.77
C SER A 354 -5.09 -18.72 -31.18
N ILE A 355 -5.21 -17.55 -31.82
CA ILE A 355 -5.60 -17.38 -33.22
C ILE A 355 -4.53 -18.02 -34.12
N ASP A 356 -3.24 -17.69 -33.87
CA ASP A 356 -2.13 -18.22 -34.66
C ASP A 356 -2.01 -19.76 -34.57
N LYS A 357 -2.34 -20.32 -33.38
CA LYS A 357 -2.39 -21.78 -33.18
C LYS A 357 -3.60 -22.45 -33.83
N ALA A 358 -4.70 -21.71 -34.02
CA ALA A 358 -5.89 -22.23 -34.68
C ALA A 358 -5.76 -22.28 -36.23
N ASP A 359 -4.87 -21.45 -36.78
CA ASP A 359 -4.58 -21.37 -38.20
C ASP A 359 -3.41 -22.31 -38.64
N SER A 360 -2.75 -22.99 -37.73
CA SER A 360 -1.65 -23.93 -37.95
C SER A 360 -2.09 -25.38 -37.82
#